data_316dfdeabd8e6d7a1c00c7f853b91212
#
_entry.id   316dfdeabd8e6d7a1c00c7f853b91212
#
_cell.length_a   1.000
_cell.length_b   1.000
_cell.length_c   1.000
_cell.angle_alpha   90.00
_cell.angle_beta   90.00
_cell.angle_gamma   90.00
#
_symmetry.space_group_name_H-M   'P 1'
#
loop_
_entity.id
_entity.type
_entity.pdbx_description
1 polymer ?
#
loop_
_entity_poly.entity_id
_entity_poly.type
_entity_poly.pdbx_seq_one_letter_code
_entity_poly.pdbx_strand_id
1 'polypeptide(L)'
;LALIPLAAHGAGEPERVVNVYSHRHYDADREVFARFTEETGIEVNVVQAGADELIQRLLSEGESSPADLLVTVDAGRLHRAKEAGVLQAVESDSLAANVPEHLRDPDGTWYGITKRARVIAYDRTRTDPSGIDTYADLTDPEMADRVAIRSSSNIYNISLLAAIIHERGEDAAREWARGMTEAFAREPEGNDRDQMKAVVAGIADYA
;
A
#
# COMPACT_ATOMS: atom_id res chain seq x y z
N LEU A 1 33.40 8.86 61.62
CA LEU A 1 33.22 8.19 60.34
C LEU A 1 31.72 8.25 60.01
N ALA A 2 31.29 9.13 59.11
CA ALA A 2 29.92 9.25 58.67
C ALA A 2 29.80 8.43 57.39
N LEU A 3 28.95 7.40 57.39
CA LEU A 3 28.55 6.66 56.18
C LEU A 3 27.47 7.49 55.46
N ILE A 4 27.79 7.96 54.25
CA ILE A 4 26.83 8.55 53.30
C ILE A 4 26.14 7.39 52.58
N PRO A 5 24.80 7.28 52.59
CA PRO A 5 24.13 6.27 51.79
C PRO A 5 24.24 6.66 50.31
N LEU A 6 24.83 5.76 49.53
CA LEU A 6 24.85 5.83 48.09
C LEU A 6 23.40 5.64 47.61
N ALA A 7 22.75 6.71 47.14
CA ALA A 7 21.45 6.63 46.52
C ALA A 7 21.59 5.79 45.24
N ALA A 8 21.00 4.62 45.23
CA ALA A 8 20.82 3.84 44.02
C ALA A 8 19.94 4.68 43.07
N HIS A 9 20.55 5.17 42.00
CA HIS A 9 19.80 5.69 40.87
C HIS A 9 19.00 4.50 40.30
N GLY A 10 17.69 4.56 40.46
CA GLY A 10 16.80 3.58 39.87
C GLY A 10 17.10 3.53 38.38
N ALA A 11 17.42 2.36 37.87
CA ALA A 11 17.36 2.11 36.44
C ALA A 11 15.95 2.48 36.01
N GLY A 12 15.80 3.52 35.19
CA GLY A 12 14.51 3.88 34.58
C GLY A 12 13.94 2.65 33.89
N GLU A 13 12.63 2.47 33.96
CA GLU A 13 12.00 1.43 33.17
C GLU A 13 12.47 1.56 31.70
N PRO A 14 12.73 0.43 31.03
CA PRO A 14 13.15 0.49 29.63
C PRO A 14 12.12 1.29 28.84
N GLU A 15 12.59 2.24 28.07
CA GLU A 15 11.76 3.07 27.21
C GLU A 15 10.93 2.16 26.29
N ARG A 16 9.61 2.21 26.46
CA ARG A 16 8.68 1.36 25.68
C ARG A 16 8.38 2.06 24.38
N VAL A 17 9.07 1.66 23.32
CA VAL A 17 9.00 2.31 22.00
C VAL A 17 8.72 1.25 20.93
N VAL A 18 7.92 1.60 19.92
CA VAL A 18 7.74 0.86 18.68
C VAL A 18 8.16 1.73 17.51
N ASN A 19 9.10 1.25 16.70
CA ASN A 19 9.61 1.94 15.52
C ASN A 19 8.89 1.43 14.26
N VAL A 20 8.18 2.32 13.59
CA VAL A 20 7.37 2.00 12.41
C VAL A 20 7.99 2.61 11.16
N TYR A 21 8.38 1.77 10.21
CA TYR A 21 8.73 2.19 8.86
C TYR A 21 7.47 2.24 8.02
N SER A 22 7.03 3.44 7.62
CA SER A 22 5.73 3.64 6.97
C SER A 22 5.85 4.32 5.61
N HIS A 23 5.30 3.68 4.58
CA HIS A 23 5.03 4.33 3.30
C HIS A 23 3.74 5.16 3.33
N ARG A 24 2.92 5.01 4.36
CA ARG A 24 1.66 5.73 4.52
C ARG A 24 1.91 7.10 5.15
N HIS A 25 1.08 8.07 4.77
CA HIS A 25 1.23 9.48 5.16
C HIS A 25 -0.13 10.15 5.46
N TYR A 26 -1.13 9.35 5.85
CA TYR A 26 -2.46 9.86 6.15
C TYR A 26 -2.55 10.35 7.60
N ASP A 27 -3.29 11.44 7.82
CA ASP A 27 -3.51 11.97 9.17
C ASP A 27 -4.21 10.95 10.08
N ALA A 28 -5.13 10.15 9.53
CA ALA A 28 -5.77 9.06 10.26
C ALA A 28 -4.78 8.03 10.84
N ASP A 29 -3.64 7.79 10.20
CA ASP A 29 -2.62 6.89 10.74
C ASP A 29 -1.97 7.49 11.99
N ARG A 30 -1.74 8.83 12.01
CA ARG A 30 -1.20 9.54 13.17
C ARG A 30 -2.16 9.49 14.36
N GLU A 31 -3.45 9.64 14.12
CA GLU A 31 -4.47 9.54 15.16
C GLU A 31 -4.50 8.14 15.78
N VAL A 32 -4.40 7.09 14.96
CA VAL A 32 -4.32 5.69 15.43
C VAL A 32 -3.09 5.47 16.30
N PHE A 33 -1.91 5.93 15.87
CA PHE A 33 -0.68 5.81 16.66
C PHE A 33 -0.72 6.60 17.95
N ALA A 34 -1.26 7.83 17.92
CA ALA A 34 -1.42 8.65 19.12
C ALA A 34 -2.33 7.97 20.14
N ARG A 35 -3.46 7.41 19.68
CA ARG A 35 -4.39 6.69 20.55
C ARG A 35 -3.76 5.41 21.14
N PHE A 36 -2.98 4.68 20.35
CA PHE A 36 -2.23 3.53 20.86
C PHE A 36 -1.26 3.94 21.97
N THR A 37 -0.52 5.04 21.78
CA THR A 37 0.38 5.57 22.82
C THR A 37 -0.39 5.98 24.07
N GLU A 38 -1.53 6.66 23.93
CA GLU A 38 -2.37 7.06 25.05
C GLU A 38 -2.90 5.86 25.84
N GLU A 39 -3.34 4.81 25.16
CA GLU A 39 -3.93 3.60 25.77
C GLU A 39 -2.89 2.67 26.41
N THR A 40 -1.65 2.64 25.88
CA THR A 40 -0.64 1.64 26.27
C THR A 40 0.57 2.21 27.01
N GLY A 41 0.81 3.52 26.87
CA GLY A 41 2.05 4.17 27.30
C GLY A 41 3.27 3.77 26.46
N ILE A 42 3.07 3.16 25.29
CA ILE A 42 4.14 2.81 24.33
C ILE A 42 4.27 3.93 23.31
N GLU A 43 5.45 4.51 23.19
CA GLU A 43 5.72 5.53 22.18
C GLU A 43 5.81 4.91 20.77
N VAL A 44 5.29 5.60 19.75
CA VAL A 44 5.37 5.18 18.36
C VAL A 44 6.23 6.15 17.56
N ASN A 45 7.42 5.70 17.16
CA ASN A 45 8.31 6.45 16.29
C ASN A 45 8.08 6.06 14.83
N VAL A 46 7.78 7.04 13.97
CA VAL A 46 7.46 6.78 12.57
C VAL A 46 8.52 7.36 11.63
N VAL A 47 9.14 6.51 10.84
CA VAL A 47 9.99 6.88 9.71
C VAL A 47 9.20 6.76 8.42
N GLN A 48 9.02 7.87 7.70
CA GLN A 48 8.27 7.90 6.45
C GLN A 48 9.21 7.99 5.24
N ALA A 49 9.04 7.05 4.29
CA ALA A 49 9.77 7.05 3.02
C ALA A 49 9.01 6.28 1.93
N GLY A 50 9.59 6.18 0.74
CA GLY A 50 9.08 5.34 -0.35
C GLY A 50 9.06 3.86 0.04
N ALA A 51 8.06 3.09 -0.40
CA ALA A 51 7.95 1.69 0.01
C ALA A 51 9.17 0.85 -0.38
N ASP A 52 9.67 1.03 -1.60
CA ASP A 52 10.86 0.31 -2.07
C ASP A 52 12.13 0.79 -1.35
N GLU A 53 12.21 2.07 -1.00
CA GLU A 53 13.28 2.64 -0.19
C GLU A 53 13.30 2.04 1.22
N LEU A 54 12.14 1.89 1.86
CA LEU A 54 12.05 1.26 3.19
C LEU A 54 12.47 -0.20 3.16
N ILE A 55 12.12 -0.97 2.12
CA ILE A 55 12.56 -2.35 1.96
C ILE A 55 14.09 -2.41 1.77
N GLN A 56 14.66 -1.55 0.94
CA GLN A 56 16.12 -1.46 0.76
C GLN A 56 16.83 -1.05 2.04
N ARG A 57 16.23 -0.16 2.81
CA ARG A 57 16.76 0.26 4.11
C ARG A 57 16.78 -0.90 5.10
N LEU A 58 15.69 -1.66 5.22
CA LEU A 58 15.63 -2.88 6.05
C LEU A 58 16.69 -3.90 5.65
N LEU A 59 16.89 -4.13 4.34
CA LEU A 59 17.95 -5.00 3.83
C LEU A 59 19.35 -4.51 4.22
N SER A 60 19.59 -3.20 4.16
CA SER A 60 20.89 -2.60 4.49
C SER A 60 21.20 -2.63 5.97
N GLU A 61 20.17 -2.43 6.80
CA GLU A 61 20.28 -2.46 8.26
C GLU A 61 20.39 -3.90 8.80
N GLY A 62 19.78 -4.87 8.10
CA GLY A 62 19.79 -6.28 8.48
C GLY A 62 19.29 -6.51 9.91
N GLU A 63 19.98 -7.37 10.65
CA GLU A 63 19.63 -7.68 12.05
C GLU A 63 19.79 -6.50 13.01
N SER A 64 20.45 -5.42 12.56
CA SER A 64 20.61 -4.19 13.34
C SER A 64 19.53 -3.15 13.08
N SER A 65 18.52 -3.49 12.28
CA SER A 65 17.42 -2.57 12.00
C SER A 65 16.68 -2.21 13.29
N PRO A 66 16.43 -0.91 13.54
CA PRO A 66 15.61 -0.50 14.67
C PRO A 66 14.11 -0.67 14.41
N ALA A 67 13.70 -1.02 13.18
CA ALA A 67 12.31 -1.12 12.81
C ALA A 67 11.63 -2.37 13.39
N ASP A 68 10.52 -2.16 14.10
CA ASP A 68 9.65 -3.22 14.60
C ASP A 68 8.53 -3.56 13.62
N LEU A 69 8.07 -2.57 12.84
CA LEU A 69 6.97 -2.73 11.89
C LEU A 69 7.29 -2.06 10.54
N LEU A 70 6.91 -2.76 9.45
CA LEU A 70 6.81 -2.19 8.11
C LEU A 70 5.34 -2.00 7.73
N VAL A 71 4.92 -0.76 7.52
CA VAL A 71 3.56 -0.42 7.08
C VAL A 71 3.60 0.10 5.65
N THR A 72 3.02 -0.65 4.73
CA THR A 72 2.99 -0.28 3.32
C THR A 72 1.59 -0.45 2.71
N VAL A 73 1.46 -0.25 1.42
CA VAL A 73 0.22 -0.44 0.67
C VAL A 73 0.44 -1.48 -0.41
N ASP A 74 -0.62 -2.24 -0.71
CA ASP A 74 -0.64 -3.31 -1.70
C ASP A 74 0.07 -4.61 -1.27
N ALA A 75 -0.60 -5.74 -1.47
CA ALA A 75 -0.06 -7.05 -1.14
C ALA A 75 1.22 -7.40 -1.92
N GLY A 76 1.37 -6.89 -3.15
CA GLY A 76 2.57 -7.09 -3.95
C GLY A 76 3.83 -6.50 -3.31
N ARG A 77 3.73 -5.41 -2.56
CA ARG A 77 4.86 -4.88 -1.78
C ARG A 77 5.17 -5.69 -0.55
N LEU A 78 4.14 -6.17 0.15
CA LEU A 78 4.32 -7.08 1.29
C LEU A 78 4.96 -8.40 0.84
N HIS A 79 4.53 -8.94 -0.29
CA HIS A 79 5.15 -10.11 -0.91
C HIS A 79 6.63 -9.87 -1.22
N ARG A 80 6.99 -8.73 -1.83
CA ARG A 80 8.41 -8.39 -2.09
C ARG A 80 9.22 -8.26 -0.81
N ALA A 81 8.67 -7.70 0.26
CA ALA A 81 9.35 -7.63 1.55
C ALA A 81 9.56 -9.03 2.15
N LYS A 82 8.58 -9.93 2.00
CA LYS A 82 8.70 -11.34 2.39
C LYS A 82 9.81 -12.05 1.61
N GLU A 83 9.79 -11.97 0.27
CA GLU A 83 10.81 -12.56 -0.60
C GLU A 83 12.22 -12.01 -0.33
N ALA A 84 12.31 -10.77 0.08
CA ALA A 84 13.57 -10.15 0.52
C ALA A 84 14.04 -10.63 1.90
N GLY A 85 13.25 -11.43 2.62
CA GLY A 85 13.60 -12.00 3.92
C GLY A 85 13.66 -10.97 5.06
N VAL A 86 13.02 -9.80 4.91
CA VAL A 86 13.03 -8.74 5.94
C VAL A 86 11.85 -8.80 6.90
N LEU A 87 10.97 -9.77 6.74
CA LEU A 87 9.81 -9.99 7.60
C LEU A 87 9.97 -11.28 8.39
N GLN A 88 9.47 -11.29 9.62
CA GLN A 88 9.38 -12.48 10.45
C GLN A 88 7.91 -12.88 10.67
N ALA A 89 7.67 -14.17 10.87
CA ALA A 89 6.35 -14.68 11.20
C ALA A 89 5.92 -14.20 12.61
N VAL A 90 4.66 -13.81 12.73
CA VAL A 90 4.03 -13.41 13.99
C VAL A 90 2.74 -14.20 14.18
N GLU A 91 2.63 -14.89 15.29
CA GLU A 91 1.40 -15.52 15.72
C GLU A 91 0.68 -14.64 16.73
N SER A 92 -0.58 -14.32 16.48
CA SER A 92 -1.40 -13.48 17.35
C SER A 92 -2.87 -13.86 17.22
N ASP A 93 -3.50 -14.22 18.33
CA ASP A 93 -4.93 -14.52 18.38
C ASP A 93 -5.77 -13.31 17.96
N SER A 94 -5.34 -12.10 18.30
CA SER A 94 -6.00 -10.87 17.91
C SER A 94 -5.95 -10.64 16.40
N LEU A 95 -4.80 -10.86 15.76
CA LEU A 95 -4.68 -10.78 14.30
C LEU A 95 -5.48 -11.90 13.62
N ALA A 96 -5.44 -13.11 14.15
CA ALA A 96 -6.19 -14.24 13.61
C ALA A 96 -7.71 -14.02 13.68
N ALA A 97 -8.20 -13.39 14.76
CA ALA A 97 -9.61 -13.10 14.94
C ALA A 97 -10.12 -11.93 14.08
N ASN A 98 -9.28 -10.93 13.81
CA ASN A 98 -9.70 -9.67 13.19
C ASN A 98 -9.29 -9.54 11.70
N VAL A 99 -8.29 -10.28 11.23
CA VAL A 99 -7.85 -10.25 9.82
C VAL A 99 -8.31 -11.54 9.13
N PRO A 100 -9.21 -11.47 8.13
CA PRO A 100 -9.63 -12.65 7.36
C PRO A 100 -8.46 -13.39 6.75
N GLU A 101 -8.55 -14.72 6.65
CA GLU A 101 -7.48 -15.60 6.16
C GLU A 101 -6.97 -15.19 4.77
N HIS A 102 -7.85 -14.82 3.86
CA HIS A 102 -7.49 -14.36 2.51
C HIS A 102 -6.80 -12.99 2.45
N LEU A 103 -6.69 -12.28 3.58
CA LEU A 103 -6.00 -10.99 3.71
C LEU A 103 -4.72 -11.07 4.54
N ARG A 104 -4.20 -12.26 4.77
CA ARG A 104 -2.95 -12.48 5.49
C ARG A 104 -2.08 -13.49 4.78
N ASP A 105 -0.79 -13.39 5.00
CA ASP A 105 0.16 -14.36 4.51
C ASP A 105 -0.05 -15.73 5.17
N PRO A 106 -0.07 -16.83 4.42
CA PRO A 106 -0.18 -18.18 5.01
C PRO A 106 0.93 -18.50 6.03
N ASP A 107 2.13 -17.94 5.84
CA ASP A 107 3.26 -18.13 6.76
C ASP A 107 3.29 -17.09 7.90
N GLY A 108 2.27 -16.23 8.01
CA GLY A 108 2.12 -15.26 9.10
C GLY A 108 3.09 -14.07 9.06
N THR A 109 3.74 -13.80 7.93
CA THR A 109 4.73 -12.72 7.84
C THR A 109 4.13 -11.34 7.61
N TRP A 110 2.88 -11.23 7.12
CA TRP A 110 2.17 -9.97 6.95
C TRP A 110 0.66 -10.12 7.07
N TYR A 111 -0.01 -8.99 7.36
CA TYR A 111 -1.43 -8.89 7.59
C TYR A 111 -2.02 -7.68 6.88
N GLY A 112 -3.12 -7.86 6.14
CA GLY A 112 -3.85 -6.80 5.46
C GLY A 112 -4.91 -6.18 6.39
N ILE A 113 -4.61 -5.03 6.95
CA ILE A 113 -5.48 -4.34 7.92
C ILE A 113 -6.42 -3.31 7.28
N THR A 114 -6.24 -2.97 6.02
CA THR A 114 -7.10 -2.05 5.27
C THR A 114 -7.31 -2.54 3.85
N LYS A 115 -8.45 -2.19 3.25
CA LYS A 115 -8.79 -2.49 1.86
C LYS A 115 -8.93 -1.21 1.04
N ARG A 116 -8.60 -1.30 -0.24
CA ARG A 116 -8.88 -0.28 -1.24
C ARG A 116 -9.61 -0.90 -2.41
N ALA A 117 -10.60 -0.20 -2.95
CA ALA A 117 -11.19 -0.54 -4.23
C ALA A 117 -10.52 0.27 -5.34
N ARG A 118 -10.17 -0.39 -6.45
CA ARG A 118 -9.90 0.27 -7.71
C ARG A 118 -11.23 0.49 -8.40
N VAL A 119 -11.47 1.71 -8.80
CA VAL A 119 -12.73 2.10 -9.42
C VAL A 119 -12.44 2.86 -10.71
N ILE A 120 -13.36 2.79 -11.65
CA ILE A 120 -13.35 3.62 -12.83
C ILE A 120 -13.98 4.96 -12.44
N ALA A 121 -13.25 6.04 -12.62
CA ALA A 121 -13.72 7.38 -12.34
C ALA A 121 -14.00 8.15 -13.64
N TYR A 122 -15.03 8.98 -13.64
CA TYR A 122 -15.43 9.81 -14.79
C TYR A 122 -16.04 11.13 -14.32
N ASP A 123 -16.11 12.12 -15.21
CA ASP A 123 -16.82 13.36 -14.97
C ASP A 123 -18.30 13.21 -15.38
N ARG A 124 -19.18 13.08 -14.40
CA ARG A 124 -20.62 12.89 -14.59
C ARG A 124 -21.33 14.05 -15.32
N THR A 125 -20.66 15.19 -15.52
CA THR A 125 -21.24 16.33 -16.25
C THR A 125 -20.96 16.26 -17.76
N ARG A 126 -20.00 15.44 -18.18
CA ARG A 126 -19.52 15.34 -19.56
C ARG A 126 -19.57 13.93 -20.13
N THR A 127 -19.51 12.92 -19.28
CA THR A 127 -19.32 11.54 -19.68
C THR A 127 -20.51 10.69 -19.23
N ASP A 128 -21.13 10.00 -20.16
CA ASP A 128 -22.10 8.95 -19.87
C ASP A 128 -21.36 7.64 -19.61
N PRO A 129 -21.45 7.07 -18.40
CA PRO A 129 -20.79 5.82 -18.07
C PRO A 129 -21.54 4.57 -18.52
N SER A 130 -22.67 4.74 -19.24
CA SER A 130 -23.47 3.61 -19.70
C SER A 130 -22.64 2.66 -20.55
N GLY A 131 -22.63 1.38 -20.18
CA GLY A 131 -21.84 0.34 -20.85
C GLY A 131 -20.41 0.18 -20.34
N ILE A 132 -20.01 0.91 -19.29
CA ILE A 132 -18.71 0.74 -18.61
C ILE A 132 -18.94 0.16 -17.21
N ASP A 133 -18.99 -1.16 -17.12
CA ASP A 133 -19.22 -1.89 -15.86
C ASP A 133 -17.96 -2.61 -15.36
N THR A 134 -17.03 -2.91 -16.25
CA THR A 134 -15.81 -3.67 -15.96
C THR A 134 -14.56 -3.03 -16.55
N TYR A 135 -13.40 -3.47 -16.10
CA TYR A 135 -12.13 -3.04 -16.70
C TYR A 135 -11.95 -3.51 -18.16
N ALA A 136 -12.68 -4.54 -18.58
CA ALA A 136 -12.63 -5.00 -19.97
C ALA A 136 -13.28 -3.98 -20.93
N ASP A 137 -14.32 -3.30 -20.48
CA ASP A 137 -15.03 -2.31 -21.28
C ASP A 137 -14.17 -1.09 -21.63
N LEU A 138 -13.13 -0.82 -20.82
CA LEU A 138 -12.14 0.24 -21.09
C LEU A 138 -11.23 -0.08 -22.29
N THR A 139 -11.29 -1.30 -22.81
CA THR A 139 -10.49 -1.73 -23.99
C THR A 139 -11.31 -1.87 -25.26
N ASP A 140 -12.59 -1.48 -25.21
CA ASP A 140 -13.43 -1.39 -26.40
C ASP A 140 -12.83 -0.36 -27.38
N PRO A 141 -12.86 -0.57 -28.70
CA PRO A 141 -12.41 0.39 -29.70
C PRO A 141 -13.02 1.80 -29.55
N GLU A 142 -14.22 1.93 -28.98
CA GLU A 142 -14.85 3.21 -28.69
C GLU A 142 -14.15 3.99 -27.55
N MET A 143 -13.28 3.34 -26.80
CA MET A 143 -12.48 3.95 -25.73
C MET A 143 -11.14 4.54 -26.20
N ALA A 144 -10.84 4.51 -27.48
CA ALA A 144 -9.62 5.08 -28.03
C ALA A 144 -9.43 6.55 -27.61
N ASP A 145 -8.25 6.88 -27.08
CA ASP A 145 -7.87 8.22 -26.61
C ASP A 145 -8.76 8.78 -25.47
N ARG A 146 -9.40 7.92 -24.67
CA ARG A 146 -10.35 8.36 -23.63
C ARG A 146 -9.97 8.04 -22.19
N VAL A 147 -8.93 7.24 -21.97
CA VAL A 147 -8.56 6.74 -20.62
C VAL A 147 -7.24 7.32 -20.15
N ALA A 148 -7.22 7.89 -18.95
CA ALA A 148 -5.99 8.28 -18.26
C ALA A 148 -5.62 7.22 -17.23
N ILE A 149 -4.38 6.75 -17.26
CA ILE A 149 -3.88 5.72 -16.36
C ILE A 149 -2.46 6.04 -15.90
N ARG A 150 -2.05 5.45 -14.79
CA ARG A 150 -0.67 5.50 -14.29
C ARG A 150 0.24 4.59 -15.11
N SER A 151 1.56 4.80 -14.96
CA SER A 151 2.56 3.92 -15.57
C SER A 151 2.35 2.45 -15.19
N SER A 152 2.61 1.54 -16.13
CA SER A 152 2.61 0.09 -15.92
C SER A 152 3.63 -0.39 -14.88
N SER A 153 4.66 0.41 -14.58
CA SER A 153 5.61 0.14 -13.50
C SER A 153 5.02 0.37 -12.09
N ASN A 154 3.87 1.01 -12.01
CA ASN A 154 3.22 1.25 -10.71
C ASN A 154 2.64 -0.04 -10.15
N ILE A 155 2.88 -0.28 -8.85
CA ILE A 155 2.43 -1.49 -8.16
C ILE A 155 0.92 -1.76 -8.33
N TYR A 156 0.10 -0.72 -8.39
CA TYR A 156 -1.35 -0.88 -8.52
C TYR A 156 -1.75 -1.42 -9.90
N ASN A 157 -1.08 -1.01 -10.96
CA ASN A 157 -1.31 -1.55 -12.30
C ASN A 157 -0.75 -2.97 -12.44
N ILE A 158 0.38 -3.24 -11.78
CA ILE A 158 0.94 -4.61 -11.69
C ILE A 158 -0.05 -5.53 -10.98
N SER A 159 -0.62 -5.11 -9.86
CA SER A 159 -1.61 -5.89 -9.11
C SER A 159 -2.91 -6.07 -9.89
N LEU A 160 -3.37 -5.04 -10.63
CA LEU A 160 -4.54 -5.16 -11.51
C LEU A 160 -4.28 -6.19 -12.63
N LEU A 161 -3.14 -6.09 -13.30
CA LEU A 161 -2.78 -7.04 -14.35
C LEU A 161 -2.66 -8.47 -13.81
N ALA A 162 -2.06 -8.63 -12.62
CA ALA A 162 -1.98 -9.92 -11.95
C ALA A 162 -3.37 -10.50 -11.62
N ALA A 163 -4.31 -9.66 -11.20
CA ALA A 163 -5.70 -10.08 -10.97
C ALA A 163 -6.37 -10.53 -12.27
N ILE A 164 -6.18 -9.81 -13.37
CA ILE A 164 -6.73 -10.20 -14.68
C ILE A 164 -6.13 -11.54 -15.15
N ILE A 165 -4.81 -11.74 -14.96
CA ILE A 165 -4.15 -13.02 -15.27
C ILE A 165 -4.77 -14.15 -14.44
N HIS A 166 -4.96 -13.94 -13.15
CA HIS A 166 -5.54 -14.93 -12.25
C HIS A 166 -6.95 -15.33 -12.65
N GLU A 167 -7.79 -14.35 -12.99
CA GLU A 167 -9.21 -14.56 -13.28
C GLU A 167 -9.48 -15.05 -14.72
N ARG A 168 -8.66 -14.64 -15.69
CA ARG A 168 -8.93 -14.80 -17.12
C ARG A 168 -7.80 -15.45 -17.91
N GLY A 169 -6.64 -15.66 -17.30
CA GLY A 169 -5.44 -16.21 -17.93
C GLY A 169 -4.58 -15.16 -18.67
N GLU A 170 -3.37 -15.56 -19.03
CA GLU A 170 -2.36 -14.68 -19.62
C GLU A 170 -2.76 -14.11 -20.97
N ASP A 171 -3.41 -14.88 -21.83
CA ASP A 171 -3.78 -14.42 -23.16
C ASP A 171 -4.82 -13.30 -23.11
N ALA A 172 -5.84 -13.44 -22.25
CA ALA A 172 -6.83 -12.38 -22.02
C ALA A 172 -6.20 -11.14 -21.39
N ALA A 173 -5.24 -11.31 -20.50
CA ALA A 173 -4.50 -10.18 -19.90
C ALA A 173 -3.64 -9.44 -20.94
N ARG A 174 -3.02 -10.15 -21.87
CA ARG A 174 -2.27 -9.54 -22.99
C ARG A 174 -3.18 -8.77 -23.94
N GLU A 175 -4.35 -9.35 -24.26
CA GLU A 175 -5.33 -8.67 -25.09
C GLU A 175 -5.84 -7.39 -24.41
N TRP A 176 -6.19 -7.48 -23.14
CA TRP A 176 -6.58 -6.34 -22.33
C TRP A 176 -5.48 -5.26 -22.30
N ALA A 177 -4.23 -5.63 -22.05
CA ALA A 177 -3.11 -4.69 -22.02
C ALA A 177 -2.89 -3.98 -23.37
N ARG A 178 -3.08 -4.68 -24.50
CA ARG A 178 -3.03 -4.07 -25.83
C ARG A 178 -4.18 -3.09 -26.05
N GLY A 179 -5.43 -3.49 -25.74
CA GLY A 179 -6.56 -2.60 -25.83
C GLY A 179 -6.42 -1.35 -24.97
N MET A 180 -5.86 -1.49 -23.77
CA MET A 180 -5.56 -0.33 -22.91
C MET A 180 -4.56 0.63 -23.55
N THR A 181 -3.56 0.16 -24.31
CA THR A 181 -2.64 1.08 -24.99
C THR A 181 -3.30 1.93 -26.07
N GLU A 182 -4.34 1.42 -26.70
CA GLU A 182 -5.16 2.16 -27.68
C GLU A 182 -6.12 3.15 -26.99
N ALA A 183 -6.50 2.85 -25.73
CA ALA A 183 -7.43 3.68 -24.96
C ALA A 183 -6.74 4.90 -24.28
N PHE A 184 -5.41 4.98 -24.26
CA PHE A 184 -4.71 6.05 -23.54
C PHE A 184 -4.96 7.43 -24.16
N ALA A 185 -5.58 8.31 -23.40
CA ALA A 185 -5.75 9.72 -23.76
C ALA A 185 -4.45 10.54 -23.70
N ARG A 186 -3.45 10.01 -23.02
CA ARG A 186 -2.10 10.59 -22.88
C ARG A 186 -1.12 9.50 -22.44
N GLU A 187 0.16 9.81 -22.50
CA GLU A 187 1.19 8.95 -21.90
C GLU A 187 0.91 8.65 -20.44
N PRO A 188 1.01 7.36 -20.02
CA PRO A 188 0.77 6.95 -18.64
C PRO A 188 1.79 7.57 -17.67
N GLU A 189 1.35 8.47 -16.81
CA GLU A 189 2.22 9.22 -15.89
C GLU A 189 1.50 9.60 -14.58
N GLY A 190 2.25 10.15 -13.64
CA GLY A 190 1.71 10.74 -12.41
C GLY A 190 1.14 9.73 -11.41
N ASN A 191 0.38 10.25 -10.46
CA ASN A 191 -0.27 9.49 -9.40
C ASN A 191 -1.80 9.44 -9.60
N ASP A 192 -2.55 8.78 -8.68
CA ASP A 192 -4.01 8.65 -8.79
C ASP A 192 -4.73 10.01 -8.88
N ARG A 193 -4.25 11.03 -8.14
CA ARG A 193 -4.84 12.37 -8.20
C ARG A 193 -4.61 13.06 -9.55
N ASP A 194 -3.50 12.76 -10.21
CA ASP A 194 -3.20 13.32 -11.52
C ASP A 194 -4.09 12.72 -12.61
N GLN A 195 -4.53 11.46 -12.43
CA GLN A 195 -5.56 10.86 -13.29
C GLN A 195 -6.91 11.58 -13.11
N MET A 196 -7.32 11.83 -11.85
CA MET A 196 -8.55 12.59 -11.57
C MET A 196 -8.49 14.01 -12.17
N LYS A 197 -7.34 14.69 -12.06
CA LYS A 197 -7.15 16.02 -12.67
C LYS A 197 -7.25 15.97 -14.20
N ALA A 198 -6.75 14.91 -14.85
CA ALA A 198 -6.87 14.73 -16.29
C ALA A 198 -8.34 14.60 -16.71
N VAL A 199 -9.14 13.84 -15.95
CA VAL A 199 -10.58 13.73 -16.18
C VAL A 199 -11.27 15.09 -15.99
N VAL A 200 -11.01 15.80 -14.88
CA VAL A 200 -11.62 17.12 -14.62
C VAL A 200 -11.23 18.15 -15.69
N ALA A 201 -10.00 18.09 -16.18
CA ALA A 201 -9.50 18.99 -17.24
C ALA A 201 -10.03 18.63 -18.65
N GLY A 202 -10.74 17.51 -18.80
CA GLY A 202 -11.23 17.06 -20.11
C GLY A 202 -10.17 16.48 -21.03
N ILE A 203 -9.02 16.08 -20.47
CA ILE A 203 -7.96 15.37 -21.21
C ILE A 203 -8.36 13.92 -21.44
N ALA A 204 -9.09 13.34 -20.50
CA ALA A 204 -9.63 11.99 -20.58
C ALA A 204 -11.08 12.00 -20.11
N ASP A 205 -11.83 11.00 -20.52
CA ASP A 205 -13.21 10.77 -20.05
C ASP A 205 -13.23 9.86 -18.82
N TYR A 206 -12.29 8.93 -18.76
CA TYR A 206 -12.18 7.92 -17.70
C TYR A 206 -10.77 7.87 -17.09
N ALA A 207 -10.70 7.38 -15.86
CA ALA A 207 -9.44 7.08 -15.19
C ALA A 207 -9.55 5.88 -14.26
#